data_7c161b2a68274fe14d061d1b7e43f879
#
_entry.id   7c161b2a68274fe14d061d1b7e43f879
#
_cell.length_a   1.000
_cell.length_b   1.000
_cell.length_c   1.000
_cell.angle_alpha   90.00
_cell.angle_beta   90.00
_cell.angle_gamma   90.00
#
_symmetry.space_group_name_H-M   'P 1'
#
loop_
_entity.id
_entity.type
_entity.pdbx_description
1 polymer ?
#
loop_
_entity_poly.entity_id
_entity_poly.type
_entity_poly.pdbx_seq_one_letter_code
_entity_poly.pdbx_strand_id
1 'polypeptide(L)'
;MSLERARKIKLLLFDVDGVLTDGTLWFFPAPAGAHLPTQQHAQQHGGEGGFGIVSQNMVEAKGFHAHDGAAVSLARLAGIKCGLITKRISETVALRARDLKLEYARQGIQDKLTVFEEILAQEGLRPDEAAYVGDDVIDLPVMRACGLAVAVANARAEVKEEAHYLTEHQGGRGALRDAVEYILKAQGKWEEVVRVYIRERSPAK
;
A
#
# COMPACT_ATOMS: atom_id res chain seq x y z
N MET A 1 -17.71 -13.37 -9.39
CA MET A 1 -16.47 -13.05 -10.14
C MET A 1 -15.39 -12.42 -9.27
N SER A 2 -15.63 -11.33 -8.51
CA SER A 2 -14.58 -10.72 -7.65
C SER A 2 -14.13 -11.61 -6.48
N LEU A 3 -15.03 -12.35 -5.83
CA LEU A 3 -14.68 -13.31 -4.77
C LEU A 3 -13.75 -14.43 -5.23
N GLU A 4 -13.93 -14.94 -6.47
CA GLU A 4 -13.03 -15.97 -7.00
C GLU A 4 -11.64 -15.44 -7.31
N ARG A 5 -11.53 -14.16 -7.70
CA ARG A 5 -10.25 -13.47 -7.85
C ARG A 5 -9.57 -13.34 -6.48
N ALA A 6 -10.30 -12.88 -5.46
CA ALA A 6 -9.79 -12.69 -4.11
C ALA A 6 -9.25 -13.98 -3.47
N ARG A 7 -9.84 -15.15 -3.79
CA ARG A 7 -9.37 -16.46 -3.31
C ARG A 7 -7.94 -16.81 -3.73
N LYS A 8 -7.46 -16.27 -4.85
CA LYS A 8 -6.14 -16.60 -5.41
C LYS A 8 -5.02 -15.73 -4.88
N ILE A 9 -5.34 -14.62 -4.20
CA ILE A 9 -4.36 -13.58 -3.88
C ILE A 9 -3.35 -14.07 -2.85
N LYS A 10 -2.08 -13.87 -3.18
CA LYS A 10 -0.90 -14.17 -2.37
C LYS A 10 -0.04 -12.92 -2.13
N LEU A 11 -0.22 -11.89 -2.96
CA LEU A 11 0.49 -10.61 -2.90
C LEU A 11 -0.52 -9.46 -2.96
N LEU A 12 -0.40 -8.50 -2.04
CA LEU A 12 -1.19 -7.28 -2.01
C LEU A 12 -0.26 -6.08 -2.17
N LEU A 13 -0.38 -5.39 -3.29
CA LEU A 13 0.34 -4.15 -3.55
C LEU A 13 -0.64 -2.96 -3.55
N PHE A 14 -0.16 -1.77 -3.18
CA PHE A 14 -1.02 -0.59 -3.08
C PHE A 14 -0.24 0.70 -3.31
N ASP A 15 -0.95 1.74 -3.76
CA ASP A 15 -0.42 3.10 -3.76
C ASP A 15 -0.37 3.68 -2.35
N VAL A 16 0.23 4.83 -2.20
CA VAL A 16 0.37 5.53 -0.91
C VAL A 16 -0.57 6.72 -0.81
N ASP A 17 -0.41 7.72 -1.68
CA ASP A 17 -1.15 8.97 -1.60
C ASP A 17 -2.58 8.77 -2.14
N GLY A 18 -3.57 8.82 -1.27
CA GLY A 18 -4.96 8.52 -1.59
C GLY A 18 -5.41 7.09 -1.26
N VAL A 19 -4.47 6.17 -0.90
CA VAL A 19 -4.75 4.78 -0.52
C VAL A 19 -4.32 4.50 0.92
N LEU A 20 -3.00 4.48 1.20
CA LEU A 20 -2.46 4.28 2.55
C LEU A 20 -2.58 5.55 3.40
N THR A 21 -2.61 6.71 2.76
CA THR A 21 -2.92 8.03 3.31
C THR A 21 -4.18 8.59 2.66
N ASP A 22 -4.70 9.71 3.15
CA ASP A 22 -5.82 10.43 2.54
C ASP A 22 -5.41 11.34 1.37
N GLY A 23 -4.14 11.26 0.94
CA GLY A 23 -3.58 12.08 -0.14
C GLY A 23 -3.17 13.49 0.28
N THR A 24 -3.45 13.91 1.51
CA THR A 24 -3.07 15.24 2.00
C THR A 24 -1.58 15.31 2.29
N LEU A 25 -0.93 16.35 1.81
CA LEU A 25 0.48 16.65 2.07
C LEU A 25 0.58 17.83 3.05
N TRP A 26 1.19 17.57 4.20
CA TRP A 26 1.46 18.59 5.20
C TRP A 26 2.93 18.98 5.16
N PHE A 27 3.21 20.29 5.12
CA PHE A 27 4.56 20.83 5.19
C PHE A 27 4.67 21.77 6.37
N PHE A 28 5.65 21.51 7.22
CA PHE A 28 5.95 22.33 8.41
C PHE A 28 7.36 22.89 8.31
N PRO A 29 7.63 24.08 8.86
CA PRO A 29 9.00 24.57 9.02
C PRO A 29 9.84 23.54 9.79
N ALA A 30 11.05 23.30 9.32
CA ALA A 30 11.98 22.44 10.03
C ALA A 30 12.36 23.06 11.37
N PRO A 31 12.47 22.28 12.46
CA PRO A 31 12.99 22.77 13.73
C PRO A 31 14.38 23.39 13.57
N ALA A 32 14.66 24.45 14.33
CA ALA A 32 15.99 25.08 14.32
C ALA A 32 17.07 24.05 14.67
N GLY A 33 18.13 23.97 13.85
CA GLY A 33 19.21 22.99 14.03
C GLY A 33 18.91 21.58 13.55
N ALA A 34 17.77 21.34 12.91
CA ALA A 34 17.48 20.03 12.33
C ALA A 34 18.42 19.75 11.14
N HIS A 35 19.06 18.57 11.16
CA HIS A 35 19.81 18.07 10.02
C HIS A 35 18.85 17.24 9.16
N LEU A 36 18.26 17.87 8.13
CA LEU A 36 17.39 17.19 7.19
C LEU A 36 18.21 16.46 6.10
N PRO A 37 17.73 15.36 5.55
CA PRO A 37 18.41 14.64 4.48
C PRO A 37 18.67 15.56 3.28
N THR A 38 19.88 15.50 2.75
CA THR A 38 20.24 16.20 1.50
C THR A 38 19.70 15.42 0.28
N GLN A 39 19.65 16.08 -0.89
CA GLN A 39 19.16 15.48 -2.15
C GLN A 39 19.79 14.12 -2.50
N GLN A 40 21.00 13.84 -2.02
CA GLN A 40 21.69 12.57 -2.29
C GLN A 40 20.94 11.32 -1.74
N HIS A 41 20.17 11.47 -0.65
CA HIS A 41 19.39 10.36 -0.10
C HIS A 41 18.07 10.10 -0.86
N ALA A 42 17.52 11.10 -1.50
CA ALA A 42 16.32 10.96 -2.34
C ALA A 42 16.61 10.21 -3.66
N GLN A 43 17.85 10.31 -4.17
CA GLN A 43 18.26 9.65 -5.40
C GLN A 43 18.58 8.16 -5.23
N GLN A 44 18.85 7.68 -4.01
CA GLN A 44 19.25 6.28 -3.78
C GLN A 44 18.11 5.27 -3.83
N HIS A 45 16.85 5.73 -3.80
CA HIS A 45 15.67 4.87 -3.72
C HIS A 45 14.64 5.07 -4.84
N GLY A 46 14.91 5.96 -5.79
CA GLY A 46 14.01 6.27 -6.90
C GLY A 46 14.65 6.02 -8.24
N GLY A 47 13.93 5.36 -9.13
CA GLY A 47 14.23 5.37 -10.55
C GLY A 47 14.18 6.82 -11.10
N GLU A 48 14.69 7.03 -12.31
CA GLU A 48 14.65 8.33 -12.97
C GLU A 48 13.22 8.91 -12.99
N GLY A 49 13.01 10.08 -12.35
CA GLY A 49 11.76 10.85 -12.44
C GLY A 49 10.84 10.84 -11.21
N GLY A 50 11.26 10.28 -10.06
CA GLY A 50 10.45 10.34 -8.83
C GLY A 50 10.27 11.77 -8.30
N PHE A 51 9.06 12.10 -7.81
CA PHE A 51 8.77 13.38 -7.18
C PHE A 51 8.96 13.27 -5.67
N GLY A 52 9.92 14.01 -5.14
CA GLY A 52 10.09 14.22 -3.71
C GLY A 52 10.34 15.69 -3.44
N ILE A 53 9.81 16.21 -2.32
CA ILE A 53 10.18 17.53 -1.86
C ILE A 53 11.38 17.36 -0.93
N VAL A 54 12.52 17.83 -1.37
CA VAL A 54 13.72 17.92 -0.55
C VAL A 54 13.93 19.39 -0.20
N SER A 55 13.80 19.72 1.06
CA SER A 55 13.99 21.08 1.56
C SER A 55 14.77 21.02 2.87
N GLN A 56 15.73 21.93 3.04
CA GLN A 56 16.44 22.08 4.32
C GLN A 56 15.60 22.81 5.36
N ASN A 57 14.50 23.45 4.91
CA ASN A 57 13.68 24.33 5.75
C ASN A 57 12.26 23.80 6.01
N MET A 58 11.87 22.69 5.38
CA MET A 58 10.53 22.15 5.49
C MET A 58 10.57 20.64 5.76
N VAL A 59 9.66 20.17 6.59
CA VAL A 59 9.45 18.75 6.92
C VAL A 59 8.10 18.33 6.35
N GLU A 60 8.06 17.22 5.61
CA GLU A 60 6.81 16.59 5.18
C GLU A 60 6.23 15.73 6.30
N ALA A 61 4.91 15.85 6.51
CA ALA A 61 4.16 14.93 7.35
C ALA A 61 2.99 14.32 6.57
N LYS A 62 2.66 13.06 6.88
CA LYS A 62 1.54 12.30 6.33
C LYS A 62 0.78 11.61 7.45
N GLY A 63 -0.54 11.55 7.33
CA GLY A 63 -1.40 10.80 8.25
C GLY A 63 -1.58 9.35 7.79
N PHE A 64 -1.34 8.39 8.69
CA PHE A 64 -1.62 6.97 8.46
C PHE A 64 -2.70 6.47 9.42
N HIS A 65 -3.63 5.69 8.91
CA HIS A 65 -4.71 5.15 9.72
C HIS A 65 -4.28 3.86 10.44
N ALA A 66 -4.67 3.72 11.71
CA ALA A 66 -4.29 2.57 12.51
C ALA A 66 -4.87 1.24 11.98
N HIS A 67 -6.10 1.25 11.46
CA HIS A 67 -6.73 0.06 10.90
C HIS A 67 -5.99 -0.45 9.66
N ASP A 68 -5.47 0.44 8.83
CA ASP A 68 -4.69 0.06 7.63
C ASP A 68 -3.36 -0.59 8.03
N GLY A 69 -2.73 -0.10 9.10
CA GLY A 69 -1.54 -0.74 9.66
C GLY A 69 -1.83 -2.14 10.24
N ALA A 70 -2.95 -2.30 10.95
CA ALA A 70 -3.38 -3.60 11.46
C ALA A 70 -3.72 -4.57 10.32
N ALA A 71 -4.27 -4.08 9.20
CA ALA A 71 -4.58 -4.88 8.02
C ALA A 71 -3.34 -5.58 7.46
N VAL A 72 -2.22 -4.87 7.31
CA VAL A 72 -0.95 -5.45 6.87
C VAL A 72 -0.50 -6.58 7.79
N SER A 73 -0.62 -6.40 9.11
CA SER A 73 -0.29 -7.45 10.08
C SER A 73 -1.16 -8.70 9.92
N LEU A 74 -2.46 -8.52 9.67
CA LEU A 74 -3.39 -9.63 9.45
C LEU A 74 -3.14 -10.34 8.12
N ALA A 75 -2.85 -9.60 7.05
CA ALA A 75 -2.47 -10.17 5.75
C ALA A 75 -1.23 -11.06 5.88
N ARG A 76 -0.20 -10.60 6.59
CA ARG A 76 1.02 -11.38 6.85
C ARG A 76 0.77 -12.64 7.66
N LEU A 77 -0.08 -12.59 8.69
CA LEU A 77 -0.48 -13.78 9.43
C LEU A 77 -1.18 -14.81 8.55
N ALA A 78 -1.88 -14.37 7.50
CA ALA A 78 -2.50 -15.24 6.50
C ALA A 78 -1.52 -15.75 5.43
N GLY A 79 -0.26 -15.33 5.45
CA GLY A 79 0.75 -15.66 4.44
C GLY A 79 0.65 -14.81 3.17
N ILE A 80 -0.03 -13.66 3.21
CA ILE A 80 -0.10 -12.72 2.09
C ILE A 80 1.01 -11.67 2.28
N LYS A 81 1.90 -11.56 1.29
CA LYS A 81 2.93 -10.52 1.24
C LYS A 81 2.31 -9.18 0.90
N CYS A 82 2.87 -8.10 1.47
CA CYS A 82 2.35 -6.75 1.27
C CYS A 82 3.46 -5.80 0.82
N GLY A 83 3.13 -4.85 -0.07
CA GLY A 83 4.08 -3.85 -0.52
C GLY A 83 3.40 -2.61 -1.09
N LEU A 84 4.19 -1.54 -1.23
CA LEU A 84 3.75 -0.28 -1.85
C LEU A 84 4.54 0.03 -3.12
N ILE A 85 3.85 0.66 -4.08
CA ILE A 85 4.45 1.22 -5.30
C ILE A 85 3.90 2.64 -5.45
N THR A 86 4.74 3.64 -5.22
CA THR A 86 4.31 5.04 -5.26
C THR A 86 5.23 5.90 -6.13
N LYS A 87 4.64 6.91 -6.74
CA LYS A 87 5.36 7.87 -7.60
C LYS A 87 6.22 8.85 -6.79
N ARG A 88 5.83 9.14 -5.57
CA ARG A 88 6.54 10.08 -4.71
C ARG A 88 7.65 9.39 -3.92
N ILE A 89 8.68 10.19 -3.58
CA ILE A 89 9.73 9.81 -2.63
C ILE A 89 9.45 10.56 -1.33
N SER A 90 9.35 9.84 -0.22
CA SER A 90 9.05 10.39 1.10
C SER A 90 9.71 9.57 2.20
N GLU A 91 10.50 10.21 3.03
CA GLU A 91 11.10 9.55 4.20
C GLU A 91 10.03 9.08 5.19
N THR A 92 8.94 9.84 5.34
CA THR A 92 7.80 9.45 6.18
C THR A 92 7.19 8.13 5.72
N VAL A 93 7.09 7.92 4.40
CA VAL A 93 6.62 6.66 3.79
C VAL A 93 7.64 5.54 4.02
N ALA A 94 8.93 5.81 3.87
CA ALA A 94 9.99 4.83 4.12
C ALA A 94 9.98 4.34 5.58
N LEU A 95 9.82 5.25 6.53
CA LEU A 95 9.66 4.95 7.97
C LEU A 95 8.43 4.06 8.21
N ARG A 96 7.29 4.43 7.60
CA ARG A 96 6.04 3.68 7.76
C ARG A 96 6.13 2.28 7.14
N ALA A 97 6.74 2.14 5.98
CA ALA A 97 6.96 0.85 5.34
C ALA A 97 7.80 -0.11 6.20
N ARG A 98 8.86 0.42 6.85
CA ARG A 98 9.66 -0.34 7.81
C ARG A 98 8.87 -0.77 9.05
N ASP A 99 8.10 0.16 9.64
CA ASP A 99 7.22 -0.11 10.79
C ASP A 99 6.21 -1.21 10.48
N LEU A 100 5.57 -1.16 9.31
CA LEU A 100 4.64 -2.16 8.83
C LEU A 100 5.32 -3.46 8.37
N LYS A 101 6.64 -3.47 8.26
CA LYS A 101 7.45 -4.60 7.74
C LYS A 101 6.97 -5.03 6.36
N LEU A 102 6.75 -4.07 5.46
CA LEU A 102 6.39 -4.37 4.08
C LEU A 102 7.54 -5.09 3.37
N GLU A 103 7.23 -6.09 2.59
CA GLU A 103 8.20 -6.84 1.77
C GLU A 103 8.73 -5.96 0.63
N TYR A 104 7.89 -5.06 0.13
CA TYR A 104 8.24 -4.14 -0.95
C TYR A 104 7.87 -2.70 -0.59
N ALA A 105 8.84 -1.79 -0.76
CA ALA A 105 8.63 -0.34 -0.61
C ALA A 105 9.27 0.37 -1.80
N ARG A 106 8.57 0.42 -2.93
CA ARG A 106 9.03 1.00 -4.18
C ARG A 106 8.53 2.44 -4.28
N GLN A 107 9.44 3.38 -4.11
CA GLN A 107 9.17 4.83 -4.19
C GLN A 107 9.84 5.45 -5.42
N GLY A 108 9.33 6.58 -5.89
CA GLY A 108 9.86 7.31 -7.05
C GLY A 108 9.52 6.67 -8.40
N ILE A 109 8.52 5.81 -8.44
CA ILE A 109 8.21 4.96 -9.59
C ILE A 109 7.30 5.69 -10.56
N GLN A 110 7.79 5.96 -11.78
CA GLN A 110 6.99 6.54 -12.86
C GLN A 110 6.17 5.47 -13.59
N ASP A 111 6.77 4.34 -13.87
CA ASP A 111 6.13 3.18 -14.48
C ASP A 111 5.83 2.11 -13.43
N LYS A 112 4.64 2.21 -12.84
CA LYS A 112 4.19 1.27 -11.80
C LYS A 112 4.00 -0.15 -12.35
N LEU A 113 3.66 -0.29 -13.64
CA LEU A 113 3.40 -1.61 -14.25
C LEU A 113 4.69 -2.42 -14.35
N THR A 114 5.77 -1.83 -14.85
CA THR A 114 7.08 -2.51 -14.91
C THR A 114 7.51 -3.00 -13.53
N VAL A 115 7.39 -2.16 -12.49
CA VAL A 115 7.76 -2.55 -11.12
C VAL A 115 6.85 -3.64 -10.56
N PHE A 116 5.56 -3.61 -10.89
CA PHE A 116 4.63 -4.68 -10.54
C PHE A 116 5.05 -6.02 -11.16
N GLU A 117 5.39 -6.03 -12.44
CA GLU A 117 5.85 -7.23 -13.16
C GLU A 117 7.19 -7.76 -12.60
N GLU A 118 8.12 -6.88 -12.26
CA GLU A 118 9.38 -7.25 -11.59
C GLU A 118 9.13 -7.95 -10.25
N ILE A 119 8.21 -7.41 -9.43
CA ILE A 119 7.86 -8.01 -8.14
C ILE A 119 7.22 -9.39 -8.35
N LEU A 120 6.32 -9.54 -9.32
CA LEU A 120 5.73 -10.83 -9.66
C LEU A 120 6.79 -11.86 -10.07
N ALA A 121 7.74 -11.46 -10.91
CA ALA A 121 8.83 -12.30 -11.34
C ALA A 121 9.72 -12.74 -10.17
N GLN A 122 10.05 -11.83 -9.25
CA GLN A 122 10.83 -12.12 -8.03
C GLN A 122 10.12 -13.13 -7.11
N GLU A 123 8.80 -13.06 -7.04
CA GLU A 123 7.97 -13.93 -6.21
C GLU A 123 7.58 -15.25 -6.91
N GLY A 124 7.81 -15.36 -8.21
CA GLY A 124 7.33 -16.50 -9.01
C GLY A 124 5.81 -16.59 -9.07
N LEU A 125 5.14 -15.42 -9.01
CA LEU A 125 3.67 -15.33 -9.02
C LEU A 125 3.16 -14.96 -10.41
N ARG A 126 1.95 -15.43 -10.70
CA ARG A 126 1.21 -14.97 -11.86
C ARG A 126 0.41 -13.70 -11.52
N PRO A 127 0.08 -12.87 -12.52
CA PRO A 127 -0.74 -11.68 -12.31
C PRO A 127 -2.07 -11.95 -11.58
N ASP A 128 -2.71 -13.11 -11.82
CA ASP A 128 -3.98 -13.48 -11.19
C ASP A 128 -3.85 -13.85 -9.68
N GLU A 129 -2.63 -13.90 -9.16
CA GLU A 129 -2.33 -14.14 -7.74
C GLU A 129 -1.98 -12.86 -6.96
N ALA A 130 -2.00 -11.70 -7.64
CA ALA A 130 -1.73 -10.40 -7.03
C ALA A 130 -2.96 -9.49 -7.06
N ALA A 131 -3.13 -8.72 -5.98
CA ALA A 131 -4.08 -7.62 -5.87
C ALA A 131 -3.35 -6.28 -5.89
N TYR A 132 -4.02 -5.26 -6.42
CA TYR A 132 -3.56 -3.88 -6.37
C TYR A 132 -4.67 -2.96 -5.90
N VAL A 133 -4.35 -2.06 -4.94
CA VAL A 133 -5.26 -1.02 -4.44
C VAL A 133 -4.80 0.33 -4.96
N GLY A 134 -5.68 1.03 -5.68
CA GLY A 134 -5.40 2.33 -6.28
C GLY A 134 -6.55 3.31 -6.12
N ASP A 135 -6.27 4.59 -6.41
CA ASP A 135 -7.24 5.68 -6.34
C ASP A 135 -7.27 6.60 -7.56
N ASP A 136 -6.18 6.66 -8.33
CA ASP A 136 -6.06 7.59 -9.46
C ASP A 136 -5.66 6.88 -10.76
N VAL A 137 -5.80 7.58 -11.88
CA VAL A 137 -5.56 7.06 -13.24
C VAL A 137 -4.14 6.50 -13.44
N ILE A 138 -3.18 6.95 -12.64
CA ILE A 138 -1.80 6.43 -12.65
C ILE A 138 -1.70 4.98 -12.18
N ASP A 139 -2.73 4.46 -11.51
CA ASP A 139 -2.82 3.08 -11.02
C ASP A 139 -3.44 2.13 -12.06
N LEU A 140 -4.19 2.67 -13.02
CA LEU A 140 -4.92 1.87 -14.01
C LEU A 140 -4.06 0.84 -14.75
N PRO A 141 -2.81 1.14 -15.16
CA PRO A 141 -1.98 0.14 -15.82
C PRO A 141 -1.78 -1.12 -14.98
N VAL A 142 -1.52 -0.97 -13.67
CA VAL A 142 -1.37 -2.11 -12.76
C VAL A 142 -2.70 -2.77 -12.46
N MET A 143 -3.75 -1.98 -12.23
CA MET A 143 -5.10 -2.50 -11.94
C MET A 143 -5.65 -3.36 -13.07
N ARG A 144 -5.36 -3.02 -14.32
CA ARG A 144 -5.74 -3.83 -15.50
C ARG A 144 -4.94 -5.13 -15.60
N ALA A 145 -3.70 -5.13 -15.14
CA ALA A 145 -2.80 -6.28 -15.21
C ALA A 145 -2.99 -7.27 -14.05
N CYS A 146 -3.41 -6.80 -12.86
CA CYS A 146 -3.51 -7.63 -11.66
C CYS A 146 -4.76 -8.51 -11.63
N GLY A 147 -4.74 -9.55 -10.79
CA GLY A 147 -5.86 -10.47 -10.59
C GLY A 147 -7.05 -9.85 -9.89
N LEU A 148 -6.80 -8.98 -8.90
CA LEU A 148 -7.84 -8.29 -8.14
C LEU A 148 -7.52 -6.80 -8.07
N ALA A 149 -8.18 -6.00 -8.90
CA ALA A 149 -8.14 -4.55 -8.85
C ALA A 149 -9.13 -4.05 -7.77
N VAL A 150 -8.63 -3.24 -6.85
CA VAL A 150 -9.40 -2.64 -5.76
C VAL A 150 -9.33 -1.13 -5.86
N ALA A 151 -10.47 -0.46 -5.88
CA ALA A 151 -10.54 1.00 -5.79
C ALA A 151 -10.99 1.42 -4.39
N VAL A 152 -10.38 2.46 -3.85
CA VAL A 152 -10.85 3.06 -2.58
C VAL A 152 -12.15 3.85 -2.81
N ALA A 153 -12.96 4.04 -1.75
CA ALA A 153 -14.27 4.68 -1.87
C ALA A 153 -14.24 6.09 -2.48
N ASN A 154 -13.17 6.84 -2.27
CA ASN A 154 -12.95 8.18 -2.84
C ASN A 154 -12.09 8.19 -4.11
N ALA A 155 -11.80 7.04 -4.72
CA ALA A 155 -11.07 6.96 -5.99
C ALA A 155 -11.76 7.72 -7.12
N ARG A 156 -11.02 8.07 -8.15
CA ARG A 156 -11.56 8.69 -9.37
C ARG A 156 -12.56 7.76 -10.06
N ALA A 157 -13.51 8.35 -10.80
CA ALA A 157 -14.57 7.59 -11.46
C ALA A 157 -14.01 6.51 -12.39
N GLU A 158 -13.02 6.85 -13.19
CA GLU A 158 -12.36 5.97 -14.14
C GLU A 158 -11.72 4.74 -13.46
N VAL A 159 -11.19 4.95 -12.24
CA VAL A 159 -10.59 3.86 -11.44
C VAL A 159 -11.65 2.94 -10.86
N LYS A 160 -12.77 3.50 -10.41
CA LYS A 160 -13.90 2.72 -9.90
C LYS A 160 -14.55 1.85 -10.97
N GLU A 161 -14.63 2.35 -12.21
CA GLU A 161 -15.18 1.61 -13.34
C GLU A 161 -14.37 0.35 -13.68
N GLU A 162 -13.06 0.39 -13.46
CA GLU A 162 -12.16 -0.73 -13.75
C GLU A 162 -11.91 -1.66 -12.55
N ALA A 163 -12.42 -1.30 -11.37
CA ALA A 163 -12.20 -2.07 -10.16
C ALA A 163 -13.09 -3.33 -10.09
N HIS A 164 -12.52 -4.41 -9.58
CA HIS A 164 -13.25 -5.63 -9.24
C HIS A 164 -13.93 -5.55 -7.87
N TYR A 165 -13.40 -4.72 -6.97
CA TYR A 165 -13.94 -4.45 -5.64
C TYR A 165 -13.75 -2.97 -5.29
N LEU A 166 -14.79 -2.37 -4.72
CA LEU A 166 -14.79 -1.01 -4.20
C LEU A 166 -14.83 -1.08 -2.67
N THR A 167 -13.90 -0.43 -1.99
CA THR A 167 -13.88 -0.39 -0.52
C THR A 167 -15.03 0.46 0.04
N GLU A 168 -15.44 0.17 1.27
CA GLU A 168 -16.44 0.97 1.97
C GLU A 168 -15.84 2.26 2.50
N HIS A 169 -14.58 2.21 2.95
CA HIS A 169 -13.85 3.34 3.50
C HIS A 169 -13.00 4.04 2.44
N GLN A 170 -12.73 5.32 2.69
CA GLN A 170 -11.82 6.14 1.87
C GLN A 170 -10.36 5.77 2.14
N GLY A 171 -9.48 6.09 1.20
CA GLY A 171 -8.05 5.99 1.37
C GLY A 171 -7.56 6.74 2.61
N GLY A 172 -6.62 6.15 3.34
CA GLY A 172 -6.14 6.66 4.63
C GLY A 172 -7.17 6.68 5.74
N ARG A 173 -8.30 5.96 5.58
CA ARG A 173 -9.40 5.90 6.55
C ARG A 173 -9.89 4.48 6.80
N GLY A 174 -9.12 3.47 6.42
CA GLY A 174 -9.47 2.06 6.57
C GLY A 174 -9.70 1.31 5.25
N ALA A 175 -9.47 1.91 4.10
CA ALA A 175 -9.66 1.27 2.81
C ALA A 175 -8.78 0.03 2.61
N LEU A 176 -7.52 0.09 3.03
CA LEU A 176 -6.63 -1.08 2.97
C LEU A 176 -7.13 -2.19 3.91
N ARG A 177 -7.74 -1.81 5.05
CA ARG A 177 -8.38 -2.78 5.95
C ARG A 177 -9.53 -3.50 5.26
N ASP A 178 -10.39 -2.80 4.54
CA ASP A 178 -11.50 -3.41 3.78
C ASP A 178 -10.97 -4.38 2.73
N ALA A 179 -9.94 -4.00 1.97
CA ALA A 179 -9.33 -4.85 0.95
C ALA A 179 -8.78 -6.16 1.54
N VAL A 180 -8.04 -6.07 2.66
CA VAL A 180 -7.51 -7.26 3.35
C VAL A 180 -8.62 -8.14 3.90
N GLU A 181 -9.62 -7.56 4.55
CA GLU A 181 -10.76 -8.33 5.05
C GLU A 181 -11.50 -9.05 3.93
N TYR A 182 -11.74 -8.35 2.82
CA TYR A 182 -12.38 -8.94 1.64
C TYR A 182 -11.62 -10.15 1.13
N ILE A 183 -10.30 -10.05 0.98
CA ILE A 183 -9.43 -11.14 0.52
C ILE A 183 -9.46 -12.30 1.53
N LEU A 184 -9.26 -12.03 2.81
CA LEU A 184 -9.21 -13.08 3.84
C LEU A 184 -10.55 -13.78 4.04
N LYS A 185 -11.68 -13.05 3.95
CA LYS A 185 -13.02 -13.63 3.98
C LYS A 185 -13.28 -14.52 2.76
N ALA A 186 -12.87 -14.08 1.56
CA ALA A 186 -12.98 -14.89 0.35
C ALA A 186 -12.15 -16.18 0.42
N GLN A 187 -11.00 -16.14 1.11
CA GLN A 187 -10.13 -17.31 1.33
C GLN A 187 -10.57 -18.18 2.52
N GLY A 188 -11.61 -17.80 3.26
CA GLY A 188 -12.05 -18.50 4.46
C GLY A 188 -11.06 -18.46 5.63
N LYS A 189 -10.14 -17.49 5.63
CA LYS A 189 -9.05 -17.38 6.62
C LYS A 189 -9.33 -16.34 7.72
N TRP A 190 -10.37 -15.51 7.57
CA TRP A 190 -10.59 -14.35 8.42
C TRP A 190 -10.69 -14.71 9.91
N GLU A 191 -11.57 -15.64 10.26
CA GLU A 191 -11.82 -16.01 11.66
C GLU A 191 -10.59 -16.62 12.31
N GLU A 192 -9.84 -17.43 11.56
CA GLU A 192 -8.62 -18.05 12.06
C GLU A 192 -7.53 -17.00 12.31
N VAL A 193 -7.30 -16.10 11.35
CA VAL A 193 -6.32 -15.03 11.48
C VAL A 193 -6.62 -14.13 12.69
N VAL A 194 -7.88 -13.75 12.88
CA VAL A 194 -8.29 -12.98 14.06
C VAL A 194 -8.03 -13.75 15.36
N ARG A 195 -8.34 -15.03 15.39
CA ARG A 195 -8.08 -15.90 16.56
C ARG A 195 -6.59 -16.01 16.87
N VAL A 196 -5.75 -16.21 15.86
CA VAL A 196 -4.30 -16.26 15.99
C VAL A 196 -3.76 -14.93 16.50
N TYR A 197 -4.21 -13.83 15.93
CA TYR A 197 -3.80 -12.47 16.34
C TYR A 197 -4.10 -12.20 17.81
N ILE A 198 -5.29 -12.59 18.29
CA ILE A 198 -5.70 -12.44 19.70
C ILE A 198 -4.84 -13.32 20.60
N ARG A 199 -4.65 -14.60 20.23
CA ARG A 199 -3.89 -15.57 21.03
C ARG A 199 -2.42 -15.17 21.23
N GLU A 200 -1.76 -14.68 20.19
CA GLU A 200 -0.37 -14.25 20.24
C GLU A 200 -0.13 -13.03 21.12
N ARG A 201 -1.17 -12.24 21.38
CA ARG A 201 -1.10 -10.98 22.16
C ARG A 201 -1.84 -11.05 23.49
N SER A 202 -2.46 -12.17 23.79
CA SER A 202 -3.07 -12.42 25.09
C SER A 202 -2.06 -13.06 26.03
N PRO A 203 -1.95 -12.60 27.29
CA PRO A 203 -1.12 -13.30 28.27
C PRO A 203 -1.60 -14.74 28.39
N ALA A 204 -0.68 -15.69 28.48
CA ALA A 204 -1.01 -17.07 28.82
C ALA A 204 -1.78 -17.10 30.13
N LYS A 205 -3.02 -17.61 30.10
CA LYS A 205 -3.79 -17.85 31.31
C LYS A 205 -3.26 -19.06 32.04
#